data_324ff9335b353fc1685f63f129171be0
#
_entry.id   324ff9335b353fc1685f63f129171be0
#
_cell.length_a   1.000
_cell.length_b   1.000
_cell.length_c   1.000
_cell.angle_alpha   90.00
_cell.angle_beta   90.00
_cell.angle_gamma   90.00
#
_symmetry.space_group_name_H-M   'P 1'
#
loop_
_entity.id
_entity.type
_entity.pdbx_description
1 polymer ?
#
loop_
_entity_poly.entity_id
_entity_poly.type
_entity_poly.pdbx_seq_one_letter_code
_entity_poly.pdbx_strand_id
1 'polypeptide(L)'
;SSAASDVYKRQQLDSIYRTPRYTTIEKRHYESVVEGMRGAATGGTCRMLSVMVPDLEACGKTGTAQNRGHDHSVFMGFAPMNKPKIAIAVYVENGGWGATYGVPFGALLMEQYLKGKLSPENELRAEEFSNRVILYGNEER
;
A
#
# COMPACT_ATOMS: atom_id res chain seq x y z
N SER A 1 22.54 0.58 22.02
CA SER A 1 21.49 -0.30 22.53
C SER A 1 20.24 0.40 23.06
N SER A 2 20.21 1.74 23.16
CA SER A 2 18.98 2.49 23.55
C SER A 2 17.92 2.50 22.45
N ALA A 3 18.29 2.52 21.17
CA ALA A 3 17.36 2.54 20.05
C ALA A 3 16.47 1.28 19.96
N ALA A 4 17.00 0.11 20.29
CA ALA A 4 16.23 -1.14 20.30
C ALA A 4 15.19 -1.18 21.43
N SER A 5 15.52 -0.62 22.61
CA SER A 5 14.58 -0.55 23.75
C SER A 5 13.45 0.47 23.50
N ASP A 6 13.72 1.55 22.75
CA ASP A 6 12.71 2.55 22.39
C ASP A 6 11.74 2.01 21.31
N VAL A 7 12.20 1.17 20.40
CA VAL A 7 11.33 0.48 19.43
C VAL A 7 10.39 -0.51 20.17
N TYR A 8 10.89 -1.23 21.17
CA TYR A 8 10.07 -2.14 21.98
C TYR A 8 9.04 -1.40 22.86
N LYS A 9 9.38 -0.23 23.41
CA LYS A 9 8.45 0.60 24.19
C LYS A 9 7.34 1.22 23.34
N ARG A 10 7.59 1.49 22.06
CA ARG A 10 6.57 2.00 21.11
C ARG A 10 5.55 0.94 20.70
N GLN A 11 5.76 -0.33 20.98
CA GLN A 11 4.81 -1.41 20.67
C GLN A 11 3.66 -1.56 21.68
N GLN A 12 3.62 -0.79 22.76
CA GLN A 12 2.40 -0.62 23.55
C GLN A 12 1.48 0.37 22.83
N LEU A 13 0.80 -0.11 21.78
CA LEU A 13 -0.28 0.65 21.15
C LEU A 13 -1.27 1.09 22.23
N ASP A 14 -1.57 2.38 22.24
CA ASP A 14 -2.62 2.95 23.09
C ASP A 14 -3.90 2.14 22.95
N SER A 15 -4.64 1.99 24.04
CA SER A 15 -5.89 1.23 24.08
C SER A 15 -6.90 1.69 23.04
N ILE A 16 -6.87 2.96 22.64
CA ILE A 16 -7.69 3.54 21.56
C ILE A 16 -7.50 2.83 20.22
N TYR A 17 -6.31 2.28 19.95
CA TYR A 17 -6.01 1.54 18.71
C TYR A 17 -6.28 0.03 18.84
N ARG A 18 -6.56 -0.46 20.04
CA ARG A 18 -6.87 -1.88 20.28
C ARG A 18 -8.37 -2.15 20.35
N THR A 19 -9.18 -1.11 20.58
CA THR A 19 -10.62 -1.25 20.66
C THR A 19 -11.21 -1.28 19.24
N PRO A 20 -11.88 -2.37 18.84
CA PRO A 20 -12.55 -2.42 17.55
C PRO A 20 -13.57 -1.30 17.41
N ARG A 21 -13.52 -0.59 16.31
CA ARG A 21 -14.52 0.40 15.94
C ARG A 21 -15.47 -0.21 14.93
N TYR A 22 -16.75 -0.21 15.26
CA TYR A 22 -17.78 -0.73 14.37
C TYR A 22 -18.40 0.41 13.58
N THR A 23 -18.66 0.19 12.33
CA THR A 23 -19.39 1.11 11.46
C THR A 23 -20.86 0.76 11.45
N THR A 24 -21.72 1.74 11.16
CA THR A 24 -23.15 1.56 10.96
C THR A 24 -23.51 1.05 9.55
N ILE A 25 -22.51 0.89 8.68
CA ILE A 25 -22.71 0.43 7.31
C ILE A 25 -22.96 -1.08 7.31
N GLU A 26 -23.99 -1.53 6.62
CA GLU A 26 -24.33 -2.94 6.53
C GLU A 26 -23.25 -3.74 5.74
N LYS A 27 -22.98 -4.96 6.19
CA LYS A 27 -21.95 -5.84 5.64
C LYS A 27 -22.04 -6.02 4.11
N ARG A 28 -23.25 -6.13 3.56
CA ARG A 28 -23.49 -6.30 2.12
C ARG A 28 -22.86 -5.21 1.23
N HIS A 29 -22.74 -3.97 1.77
CA HIS A 29 -22.13 -2.88 1.02
C HIS A 29 -20.61 -2.99 0.94
N TYR A 30 -19.98 -3.66 1.91
CA TYR A 30 -18.55 -3.91 1.86
C TYR A 30 -18.17 -4.93 0.78
N GLU A 31 -19.02 -5.92 0.53
CA GLU A 31 -18.75 -6.96 -0.47
C GLU A 31 -18.53 -6.34 -1.86
N SER A 32 -19.42 -5.44 -2.29
CA SER A 32 -19.27 -4.73 -3.56
C SER A 32 -18.01 -3.84 -3.62
N VAL A 33 -17.64 -3.21 -2.51
CA VAL A 33 -16.41 -2.39 -2.44
C VAL A 33 -15.18 -3.28 -2.54
N VAL A 34 -15.15 -4.39 -1.83
CA VAL A 34 -14.03 -5.36 -1.87
C VAL A 34 -13.86 -5.94 -3.28
N GLU A 35 -14.96 -6.32 -3.95
CA GLU A 35 -14.94 -6.77 -5.34
C GLU A 35 -14.40 -5.68 -6.29
N GLY A 36 -14.82 -4.43 -6.11
CA GLY A 36 -14.27 -3.29 -6.85
C GLY A 36 -12.78 -3.07 -6.62
N MET A 37 -12.31 -3.22 -5.38
CA MET A 37 -10.88 -3.13 -5.04
C MET A 37 -10.09 -4.31 -5.62
N ARG A 38 -10.67 -5.50 -5.68
CA ARG A 38 -10.08 -6.66 -6.36
C ARG A 38 -10.02 -6.43 -7.87
N GLY A 39 -11.10 -5.93 -8.47
CA GLY A 39 -11.14 -5.55 -9.88
C GLY A 39 -10.07 -4.51 -10.25
N ALA A 40 -9.85 -3.51 -9.39
CA ALA A 40 -8.78 -2.53 -9.58
C ALA A 40 -7.39 -3.18 -9.55
N ALA A 41 -7.19 -4.22 -8.74
CA ALA A 41 -5.93 -4.96 -8.66
C ALA A 41 -5.71 -5.94 -9.82
N THR A 42 -6.77 -6.48 -10.43
CA THR A 42 -6.64 -7.44 -11.53
C THR A 42 -6.56 -6.80 -12.91
N GLY A 43 -7.29 -5.73 -13.14
CA GLY A 43 -7.37 -5.10 -14.48
C GLY A 43 -7.37 -3.57 -14.46
N GLY A 44 -7.39 -2.94 -13.28
CA GLY A 44 -7.49 -1.49 -13.13
C GLY A 44 -6.18 -0.80 -12.79
N THR A 45 -6.29 0.32 -12.11
CA THR A 45 -5.15 1.20 -11.75
C THR A 45 -4.16 0.56 -10.77
N CYS A 46 -4.57 -0.50 -10.06
CA CYS A 46 -3.72 -1.27 -9.16
C CYS A 46 -3.21 -2.59 -9.79
N ARG A 47 -3.28 -2.78 -11.11
CA ARG A 47 -2.94 -4.05 -11.78
C ARG A 47 -1.52 -4.56 -11.48
N MET A 48 -0.60 -3.67 -11.10
CA MET A 48 0.73 -4.08 -10.68
C MET A 48 0.73 -4.99 -9.44
N LEU A 49 -0.30 -4.98 -8.60
CA LEU A 49 -0.45 -5.96 -7.51
C LEU A 49 -0.50 -7.39 -8.07
N SER A 50 -1.31 -7.63 -9.11
CA SER A 50 -1.42 -8.97 -9.71
C SER A 50 -0.18 -9.38 -10.49
N VAL A 51 0.66 -8.43 -10.91
CA VAL A 51 1.96 -8.72 -11.55
C VAL A 51 3.03 -9.03 -10.51
N MET A 52 3.12 -8.22 -9.47
CA MET A 52 4.19 -8.32 -8.47
C MET A 52 3.93 -9.39 -7.41
N VAL A 53 2.66 -9.58 -7.05
CA VAL A 53 2.25 -10.48 -5.96
C VAL A 53 0.97 -11.26 -6.33
N PRO A 54 1.00 -12.04 -7.41
CA PRO A 54 -0.19 -12.68 -7.99
C PRO A 54 -0.91 -13.62 -7.02
N ASP A 55 -0.17 -14.26 -6.14
CA ASP A 55 -0.62 -15.27 -5.18
C ASP A 55 -1.16 -14.68 -3.87
N LEU A 56 -1.05 -13.37 -3.66
CA LEU A 56 -1.53 -12.73 -2.43
C LEU A 56 -3.01 -12.34 -2.47
N GLU A 57 -3.68 -12.49 -3.62
CA GLU A 57 -5.08 -12.03 -3.80
C GLU A 57 -5.31 -10.62 -3.27
N ALA A 58 -4.35 -9.72 -3.50
CA ALA A 58 -4.39 -8.37 -2.98
C ALA A 58 -5.54 -7.56 -3.58
N CYS A 59 -6.13 -6.73 -2.76
CA CYS A 59 -7.14 -5.74 -3.12
C CYS A 59 -6.59 -4.34 -2.86
N GLY A 60 -6.94 -3.37 -3.70
CA GLY A 60 -6.44 -2.02 -3.48
C GLY A 60 -7.15 -0.95 -4.29
N LYS A 61 -6.84 0.28 -3.93
CA LYS A 61 -7.30 1.49 -4.63
C LYS A 61 -6.19 2.54 -4.65
N THR A 62 -5.94 3.09 -5.81
CA THR A 62 -5.05 4.24 -5.98
C THR A 62 -5.77 5.54 -5.70
N GLY A 63 -5.02 6.51 -5.22
CA GLY A 63 -5.39 7.92 -5.19
C GLY A 63 -4.27 8.78 -5.74
N THR A 64 -4.63 9.96 -6.23
CA THR A 64 -3.71 11.02 -6.58
C THR A 64 -4.18 12.25 -5.83
N ALA A 65 -3.42 12.65 -4.80
CA ALA A 65 -3.77 13.82 -4.02
C ALA A 65 -3.17 15.05 -4.69
N GLN A 66 -4.03 15.90 -5.22
CA GLN A 66 -3.61 17.14 -5.88
C GLN A 66 -2.99 18.12 -4.90
N ASN A 67 -1.91 18.74 -5.30
CA ASN A 67 -1.18 19.76 -4.53
C ASN A 67 -0.81 20.93 -5.44
N ARG A 68 -0.41 22.05 -4.84
CA ARG A 68 0.06 23.23 -5.61
C ARG A 68 1.35 23.01 -6.39
N GLY A 69 2.12 21.97 -6.04
CA GLY A 69 3.31 21.53 -6.77
C GLY A 69 3.02 20.24 -7.54
N HIS A 70 3.76 19.19 -7.23
CA HIS A 70 3.54 17.85 -7.78
C HIS A 70 2.51 17.10 -6.96
N ASP A 71 1.68 16.32 -7.62
CA ASP A 71 0.68 15.49 -6.98
C ASP A 71 1.32 14.39 -6.11
N HIS A 72 0.62 13.95 -5.09
CA HIS A 72 1.09 12.90 -4.20
C HIS A 72 0.54 11.54 -4.62
N SER A 73 1.40 10.54 -4.66
CA SER A 73 1.04 9.16 -4.98
C SER A 73 0.45 8.47 -3.75
N VAL A 74 -0.79 8.03 -3.84
CA VAL A 74 -1.51 7.39 -2.73
C VAL A 74 -1.99 6.00 -3.14
N PHE A 75 -1.84 5.06 -2.24
CA PHE A 75 -2.39 3.72 -2.36
C PHE A 75 -2.90 3.24 -1.02
N MET A 76 -4.03 2.57 -1.03
CA MET A 76 -4.52 1.78 0.10
C MET A 76 -4.91 0.39 -0.38
N GLY A 77 -4.65 -0.61 0.45
CA GLY A 77 -4.99 -1.97 0.09
C GLY A 77 -4.89 -2.93 1.26
N PHE A 78 -5.26 -4.16 1.00
CA PHE A 78 -5.19 -5.25 1.95
C PHE A 78 -4.99 -6.58 1.23
N ALA A 79 -4.52 -7.58 1.95
CA ALA A 79 -4.32 -8.93 1.44
C ALA A 79 -4.39 -9.99 2.57
N PRO A 80 -4.81 -11.24 2.22
CA PRO A 80 -5.55 -11.61 1.00
C PRO A 80 -6.99 -11.06 0.99
N MET A 81 -7.70 -11.19 -0.13
CA MET A 81 -9.10 -10.75 -0.27
C MET A 81 -10.00 -11.38 0.78
N ASN A 82 -9.86 -12.68 0.96
CA ASN A 82 -10.57 -13.43 1.99
C ASN A 82 -9.74 -13.53 3.27
N LYS A 83 -10.34 -13.15 4.42
CA LYS A 83 -9.67 -13.12 5.73
C LYS A 83 -8.36 -12.31 5.71
N PRO A 84 -8.43 -11.00 5.46
CA PRO A 84 -7.25 -10.14 5.37
C PRO A 84 -6.35 -10.26 6.60
N LYS A 85 -5.04 -10.31 6.36
CA LYS A 85 -4.00 -10.37 7.40
C LYS A 85 -3.22 -9.07 7.52
N ILE A 86 -3.26 -8.24 6.48
CA ILE A 86 -2.61 -6.93 6.46
C ILE A 86 -3.51 -5.94 5.73
N ALA A 87 -3.60 -4.73 6.26
CA ALA A 87 -4.08 -3.55 5.57
C ALA A 87 -2.95 -2.52 5.56
N ILE A 88 -2.78 -1.83 4.43
CA ILE A 88 -1.68 -0.90 4.21
C ILE A 88 -2.18 0.38 3.57
N ALA A 89 -1.59 1.50 3.96
CA ALA A 89 -1.71 2.78 3.29
C ALA A 89 -0.31 3.28 2.96
N VAL A 90 -0.11 3.70 1.73
CA VAL A 90 1.15 4.26 1.23
C VAL A 90 0.88 5.67 0.74
N TYR A 91 1.69 6.60 1.19
CA TYR A 91 1.65 7.99 0.76
C TYR A 91 3.07 8.41 0.38
N VAL A 92 3.26 8.82 -0.86
CA VAL A 92 4.55 9.29 -1.38
C VAL A 92 4.38 10.73 -1.82
N GLU A 93 4.97 11.63 -1.06
CA GLU A 93 4.93 13.06 -1.38
C GLU A 93 5.57 13.32 -2.75
N ASN A 94 4.86 14.10 -3.56
CA ASN A 94 5.28 14.47 -4.92
C ASN A 94 5.57 13.27 -5.84
N GLY A 95 5.03 12.10 -5.52
CA GLY A 95 5.22 10.86 -6.27
C GLY A 95 4.31 10.75 -7.51
N GLY A 96 3.49 11.76 -7.79
CA GLY A 96 2.57 11.74 -8.93
C GLY A 96 1.46 10.72 -8.79
N TRP A 97 1.24 9.90 -9.79
CA TRP A 97 0.14 8.96 -9.81
C TRP A 97 0.32 7.80 -8.81
N GLY A 98 -0.76 7.43 -8.13
CA GLY A 98 -0.76 6.34 -7.15
C GLY A 98 -0.25 5.01 -7.70
N ALA A 99 -0.42 4.75 -9.00
CA ALA A 99 0.08 3.56 -9.65
C ALA A 99 1.62 3.53 -9.79
N THR A 100 2.28 4.70 -9.77
CA THR A 100 3.73 4.82 -10.03
C THR A 100 4.58 4.36 -8.84
N TYR A 101 4.23 4.80 -7.64
CA TYR A 101 4.97 4.48 -6.41
C TYR A 101 4.10 3.77 -5.37
N GLY A 102 2.88 4.27 -5.14
CA GLY A 102 2.01 3.77 -4.09
C GLY A 102 1.73 2.27 -4.22
N VAL A 103 1.33 1.81 -5.41
CA VAL A 103 1.01 0.40 -5.67
C VAL A 103 2.23 -0.51 -5.56
N PRO A 104 3.38 -0.21 -6.21
CA PRO A 104 4.58 -1.04 -6.07
C PRO A 104 5.09 -1.13 -4.63
N PHE A 105 5.15 -0.04 -3.89
CA PHE A 105 5.54 -0.06 -2.49
C PHE A 105 4.56 -0.89 -1.63
N GLY A 106 3.25 -0.74 -1.88
CA GLY A 106 2.25 -1.56 -1.23
C GLY A 106 2.45 -3.05 -1.50
N ALA A 107 2.75 -3.43 -2.74
CA ALA A 107 3.02 -4.82 -3.12
C ALA A 107 4.24 -5.40 -2.39
N LEU A 108 5.36 -4.67 -2.40
CA LEU A 108 6.60 -5.09 -1.72
C LEU A 108 6.37 -5.29 -0.22
N LEU A 109 5.70 -4.35 0.44
CA LEU A 109 5.42 -4.42 1.86
C LEU A 109 4.46 -5.55 2.21
N MET A 110 3.43 -5.80 1.39
CA MET A 110 2.52 -6.92 1.57
C MET A 110 3.25 -8.26 1.42
N GLU A 111 4.11 -8.41 0.40
CA GLU A 111 4.88 -9.63 0.20
C GLU A 111 5.84 -9.88 1.36
N GLN A 112 6.61 -8.88 1.74
CA GLN A 112 7.54 -8.97 2.86
C GLN A 112 6.82 -9.38 4.16
N TYR A 113 5.66 -8.78 4.45
CA TYR A 113 4.91 -9.10 5.65
C TYR A 113 4.30 -10.50 5.64
N LEU A 114 3.69 -10.90 4.52
CA LEU A 114 2.94 -12.17 4.44
C LEU A 114 3.82 -13.39 4.19
N LYS A 115 4.96 -13.20 3.48
CA LYS A 115 5.88 -14.29 3.14
C LYS A 115 7.18 -14.26 3.96
N GLY A 116 7.46 -13.18 4.67
CA GLY A 116 8.68 -12.98 5.45
C GLY A 116 9.90 -12.63 4.59
N LYS A 117 9.76 -12.64 3.26
CA LYS A 117 10.82 -12.28 2.29
C LYS A 117 10.20 -11.82 0.98
N LEU A 118 10.96 -11.08 0.20
CA LEU A 118 10.62 -10.74 -1.18
C LEU A 118 10.99 -11.89 -2.13
N SER A 119 10.28 -11.98 -3.26
CA SER A 119 10.71 -12.78 -4.40
C SER A 119 11.94 -12.13 -5.06
N PRO A 120 12.78 -12.89 -5.80
CA PRO A 120 13.97 -12.33 -6.46
C PRO A 120 13.63 -11.14 -7.37
N GLU A 121 12.55 -11.21 -8.10
CA GLU A 121 12.08 -10.14 -8.97
C GLU A 121 11.68 -8.89 -8.18
N ASN A 122 11.08 -9.07 -7.01
CA ASN A 122 10.67 -7.96 -6.16
C ASN A 122 11.85 -7.40 -5.33
N GLU A 123 12.87 -8.19 -5.03
CA GLU A 123 14.13 -7.69 -4.48
C GLU A 123 14.81 -6.72 -5.46
N LEU A 124 14.90 -7.09 -6.74
CA LEU A 124 15.44 -6.19 -7.77
C LEU A 124 14.64 -4.91 -7.91
N ARG A 125 13.32 -4.99 -7.85
CA ARG A 125 12.45 -3.81 -7.87
C ARG A 125 12.64 -2.93 -6.64
N ALA A 126 12.79 -3.53 -5.47
CA ALA A 126 13.06 -2.79 -4.23
C ALA A 126 14.40 -2.05 -4.30
N GLU A 127 15.44 -2.67 -4.85
CA GLU A 127 16.73 -2.04 -5.09
C GLU A 127 16.62 -0.89 -6.11
N GLU A 128 15.91 -1.11 -7.23
CA GLU A 128 15.63 -0.04 -8.20
C GLU A 128 14.95 1.16 -7.56
N PHE A 129 13.92 0.93 -6.75
CA PHE A 129 13.21 2.00 -6.05
C PHE A 129 14.08 2.70 -5.01
N SER A 130 14.97 2.00 -4.32
CA SER A 130 15.88 2.59 -3.32
C SER A 130 16.89 3.55 -3.96
N ASN A 131 17.24 3.33 -5.22
CA ASN A 131 18.16 4.15 -6.00
C ASN A 131 17.47 5.25 -6.81
N ARG A 132 16.13 5.25 -6.83
CA ARG A 132 15.36 6.22 -7.62
C ARG A 132 15.25 7.55 -6.89
N VAL A 133 15.64 8.62 -7.58
CA VAL A 133 15.45 9.99 -7.12
C VAL A 133 14.21 10.58 -7.78
N ILE A 134 13.29 11.10 -6.97
CA ILE A 134 12.15 11.87 -7.48
C ILE A 134 12.66 13.27 -7.78
N LEU A 135 12.85 13.56 -9.07
CA LEU A 135 13.28 14.89 -9.50
C LEU A 135 12.06 15.83 -9.53
N TYR A 136 12.14 16.87 -8.71
CA TYR A 136 11.18 17.97 -8.76
C TYR A 136 11.65 18.96 -9.85
N GLY A 137 11.50 18.56 -11.12
CA GLY A 137 11.85 19.42 -12.24
C GLY A 137 10.75 20.43 -12.54
N ASN A 138 11.12 21.60 -13.05
CA ASN A 138 10.22 22.55 -13.68
C ASN A 138 9.72 21.95 -15.01
N GLU A 139 8.88 20.94 -14.97
CA GLU A 139 8.12 20.55 -16.15
C GLU A 139 6.96 21.56 -16.28
N GLU A 140 7.12 22.45 -17.23
CA GLU A 140 6.05 23.31 -17.73
C GLU A 140 4.85 22.44 -18.07
N ARG A 141 3.71 22.82 -17.53
CA ARG A 141 2.40 22.19 -17.81
C ARG A 141 1.91 22.55 -19.20
#